data_856b2b2e2885552c5b996b68bacb2d08
#
_entry.id   856b2b2e2885552c5b996b68bacb2d08
#
_cell.length_a   1.000
_cell.length_b   1.000
_cell.length_c   1.000
_cell.angle_alpha   90.00
_cell.angle_beta   90.00
_cell.angle_gamma   90.00
#
_symmetry.space_group_name_H-M   'P 1'
#
loop_
_entity.id
_entity.type
_entity.pdbx_description
1 polymer ?
#
loop_
_entity_poly.entity_id
_entity_poly.type
_entity_poly.pdbx_seq_one_letter_code
_entity_poly.pdbx_strand_id
1 'polypeptide(L)'
;MSAEAEFESNNDLIATVDRGGLVHATDVPGAAAILVRYMGQVAVARITRPQSGIVFQRPPEHNFIDKHVWDRLAELGIPPSPIADDASFLRRAFLDTIGTLPTVAEARAFLADSSPRKRNALVAGLLERDEYADYWAMKWADVLRVDNQKLTPMVTVAFTRWLRRQMVENVPYDRFVSQIVTVRGTTTTETPAAVYTVLKTPEELARSISQLFLGVRIECAQCHHHPFEKWAQRDYFALAGMFTGVKRVKS
;
A
#
# COMPACT_ATOMS: atom_id res chain seq x y z
N MET A 1 24.02 -25.35 -21.17
CA MET A 1 23.01 -24.88 -20.20
C MET A 1 22.50 -23.46 -20.51
N SER A 2 23.35 -22.46 -20.76
CA SER A 2 22.90 -21.10 -21.11
C SER A 2 22.13 -21.00 -22.45
N ALA A 3 22.38 -21.90 -23.41
CA ALA A 3 21.68 -21.91 -24.69
C ALA A 3 20.19 -22.35 -24.62
N GLU A 4 19.75 -22.92 -23.51
CA GLU A 4 18.37 -23.36 -23.27
C GLU A 4 17.62 -22.44 -22.28
N ALA A 5 18.30 -21.45 -21.72
CA ALA A 5 17.70 -20.47 -20.85
C ALA A 5 17.16 -19.29 -21.65
N GLU A 6 16.00 -18.78 -21.26
CA GLU A 6 15.42 -17.56 -21.78
C GLU A 6 15.78 -16.37 -20.87
N PHE A 7 16.22 -15.28 -21.50
CA PHE A 7 16.61 -14.06 -20.82
C PHE A 7 15.73 -12.91 -21.29
N GLU A 8 15.25 -12.10 -20.34
CA GLU A 8 14.38 -10.96 -20.63
C GLU A 8 14.71 -9.80 -19.69
N SER A 9 14.87 -8.60 -20.23
CA SER A 9 14.98 -7.38 -19.43
C SER A 9 13.58 -6.80 -19.18
N ASN A 10 13.32 -6.32 -17.99
CA ASN A 10 12.10 -5.57 -17.69
C ASN A 10 12.19 -4.09 -18.11
N ASN A 11 13.38 -3.61 -18.47
CA ASN A 11 13.62 -2.24 -18.90
C ASN A 11 14.87 -2.12 -19.81
N ASP A 12 14.65 -2.26 -21.10
CA ASP A 12 15.71 -2.21 -22.12
C ASP A 12 16.35 -0.82 -22.27
N LEU A 13 15.71 0.24 -21.74
CA LEU A 13 16.32 1.58 -21.73
C LEU A 13 17.51 1.66 -20.78
N ILE A 14 17.58 0.80 -19.77
CA ILE A 14 18.65 0.78 -18.76
C ILE A 14 19.64 -0.34 -19.02
N ALA A 15 19.15 -1.54 -19.31
CA ALA A 15 19.99 -2.69 -19.60
C ALA A 15 19.27 -3.64 -20.56
N THR A 16 19.96 -4.11 -21.58
CA THR A 16 19.52 -5.18 -22.49
C THR A 16 20.23 -6.48 -22.16
N VAL A 17 19.68 -7.60 -22.61
CA VAL A 17 20.31 -8.91 -22.45
C VAL A 17 20.24 -9.66 -23.79
N ASP A 18 21.33 -10.29 -24.18
CA ASP A 18 21.35 -11.12 -25.36
C ASP A 18 20.92 -12.57 -25.11
N ARG A 19 20.82 -13.38 -26.17
CA ARG A 19 20.41 -14.78 -26.08
C ARG A 19 21.39 -15.66 -25.27
N GLY A 20 22.64 -15.22 -25.13
CA GLY A 20 23.67 -15.90 -24.34
C GLY A 20 23.64 -15.52 -22.85
N GLY A 21 22.79 -14.56 -22.46
CA GLY A 21 22.71 -14.06 -21.10
C GLY A 21 23.69 -12.93 -20.77
N LEU A 22 24.41 -12.39 -21.80
CA LEU A 22 25.29 -11.25 -21.59
C LEU A 22 24.45 -9.96 -21.47
N VAL A 23 24.64 -9.24 -20.36
CA VAL A 23 23.92 -8.01 -20.07
C VAL A 23 24.72 -6.80 -20.53
N HIS A 24 24.07 -5.93 -21.28
CA HIS A 24 24.63 -4.67 -21.78
C HIS A 24 23.91 -3.50 -21.09
N ALA A 25 24.61 -2.78 -20.22
CA ALA A 25 24.09 -1.54 -19.63
C ALA A 25 24.12 -0.41 -20.67
N THR A 26 23.08 0.40 -20.72
CA THR A 26 23.03 1.62 -21.54
C THR A 26 23.62 2.82 -20.79
N ASP A 27 23.56 4.00 -21.37
CA ASP A 27 23.98 5.24 -20.70
C ASP A 27 22.87 5.87 -19.85
N VAL A 28 21.68 5.28 -19.82
CA VAL A 28 20.55 5.77 -19.04
C VAL A 28 20.68 5.28 -17.59
N PRO A 29 20.77 6.18 -16.58
CA PRO A 29 20.81 5.80 -15.17
C PRO A 29 19.49 5.19 -14.72
N GLY A 30 19.57 4.23 -13.81
CA GLY A 30 18.38 3.60 -13.23
C GLY A 30 18.63 2.17 -12.77
N ALA A 31 17.56 1.40 -12.67
CA ALA A 31 17.62 -0.01 -12.32
C ALA A 31 16.79 -0.85 -13.30
N ALA A 32 17.30 -2.00 -13.68
CA ALA A 32 16.62 -3.02 -14.46
C ALA A 32 16.70 -4.38 -13.75
N ALA A 33 15.76 -5.26 -14.07
CA ALA A 33 15.76 -6.65 -13.65
C ALA A 33 15.85 -7.55 -14.87
N ILE A 34 16.85 -8.42 -14.90
CA ILE A 34 16.98 -9.45 -15.93
C ILE A 34 16.35 -10.73 -15.39
N LEU A 35 15.26 -11.16 -16.02
CA LEU A 35 14.63 -12.44 -15.75
C LEU A 35 15.35 -13.54 -16.51
N VAL A 36 15.62 -14.63 -15.82
CA VAL A 36 16.20 -15.85 -16.40
C VAL A 36 15.21 -16.98 -16.15
N ARG A 37 14.74 -17.61 -17.23
CA ARG A 37 13.84 -18.77 -17.18
C ARG A 37 14.56 -20.01 -17.70
N TYR A 38 14.57 -21.07 -16.90
CA TYR A 38 15.17 -22.36 -17.28
C TYR A 38 14.41 -23.50 -16.63
N MET A 39 13.91 -24.45 -17.40
CA MET A 39 13.20 -25.67 -16.94
C MET A 39 12.10 -25.37 -15.90
N GLY A 40 11.29 -24.31 -16.12
CA GLY A 40 10.22 -23.91 -15.22
C GLY A 40 10.68 -23.16 -13.94
N GLN A 41 11.98 -22.96 -13.79
CA GLN A 41 12.53 -22.12 -12.72
C GLN A 41 12.74 -20.68 -13.21
N VAL A 42 12.60 -19.72 -12.30
CA VAL A 42 12.81 -18.30 -12.57
C VAL A 42 13.81 -17.74 -11.59
N ALA A 43 14.83 -17.05 -12.12
CA ALA A 43 15.77 -16.26 -11.33
C ALA A 43 15.78 -14.81 -11.81
N VAL A 44 16.15 -13.88 -10.93
CA VAL A 44 16.21 -12.46 -11.25
C VAL A 44 17.56 -11.90 -10.86
N ALA A 45 18.27 -11.32 -11.85
CA ALA A 45 19.46 -10.52 -11.61
C ALA A 45 19.08 -9.03 -11.65
N ARG A 46 19.48 -8.28 -10.62
CA ARG A 46 19.24 -6.83 -10.57
C ARG A 46 20.46 -6.08 -11.06
N ILE A 47 20.26 -5.20 -12.01
CA ILE A 47 21.28 -4.34 -12.59
C ILE A 47 20.99 -2.91 -12.16
N THR A 48 22.00 -2.24 -11.60
CA THR A 48 21.91 -0.81 -11.25
C THR A 48 22.94 -0.05 -12.07
N ARG A 49 22.50 0.98 -12.77
CA ARG A 49 23.33 1.96 -13.47
C ARG A 49 23.26 3.27 -12.69
N PRO A 50 24.25 3.61 -11.85
CA PRO A 50 24.25 4.86 -11.10
C PRO A 50 24.36 6.07 -12.02
N GLN A 51 23.78 7.19 -11.62
CA GLN A 51 24.07 8.48 -12.25
C GLN A 51 25.51 8.87 -11.90
N SER A 52 26.32 9.13 -12.92
CA SER A 52 27.73 9.50 -12.76
C SER A 52 27.90 10.98 -12.36
N GLY A 53 29.02 11.28 -11.69
CA GLY A 53 29.40 12.66 -11.35
C GLY A 53 28.62 13.26 -10.16
N ILE A 54 27.82 12.48 -9.45
CA ILE A 54 27.06 12.94 -8.28
C ILE A 54 27.83 12.60 -7.00
N VAL A 55 28.03 13.62 -6.14
CA VAL A 55 28.48 13.43 -4.76
C VAL A 55 27.24 13.27 -3.88
N PHE A 56 27.00 12.05 -3.40
CA PHE A 56 25.87 11.78 -2.51
C PHE A 56 26.20 12.26 -1.09
N GLN A 57 25.48 13.29 -0.62
CA GLN A 57 25.52 13.70 0.77
C GLN A 57 24.36 13.08 1.52
N ARG A 58 24.68 12.15 2.46
CA ARG A 58 23.69 11.44 3.24
C ARG A 58 23.03 12.38 4.27
N PRO A 59 21.70 12.59 4.22
CA PRO A 59 20.99 13.32 5.26
C PRO A 59 20.96 12.56 6.58
N PRO A 60 20.67 13.24 7.72
CA PRO A 60 20.44 12.56 8.99
C PRO A 60 19.31 11.53 8.90
N GLU A 61 19.47 10.41 9.61
CA GLU A 61 18.43 9.38 9.75
C GLU A 61 17.58 9.69 10.98
N HIS A 62 16.25 9.79 10.81
CA HIS A 62 15.30 10.00 11.90
C HIS A 62 14.58 8.72 12.30
N ASN A 63 14.54 7.73 11.39
CA ASN A 63 13.96 6.41 11.62
C ASN A 63 14.65 5.36 10.72
N PHE A 64 14.29 4.07 10.92
CA PHE A 64 14.89 2.97 10.17
C PHE A 64 14.60 2.99 8.65
N ILE A 65 13.51 3.64 8.23
CA ILE A 65 13.14 3.76 6.80
C ILE A 65 14.15 4.64 6.08
N ASP A 66 14.59 5.73 6.72
CA ASP A 66 15.54 6.69 6.13
C ASP A 66 16.83 5.98 5.70
N LYS A 67 17.33 5.04 6.52
CA LYS A 67 18.50 4.24 6.18
C LYS A 67 18.33 3.55 4.82
N HIS A 68 17.25 2.83 4.62
CA HIS A 68 16.98 2.09 3.39
C HIS A 68 16.77 3.02 2.18
N VAL A 69 16.10 4.14 2.39
CA VAL A 69 15.88 5.15 1.33
C VAL A 69 17.22 5.77 0.92
N TRP A 70 18.05 6.21 1.88
CA TRP A 70 19.34 6.81 1.57
C TRP A 70 20.31 5.81 0.95
N ASP A 71 20.34 4.55 1.42
CA ASP A 71 21.15 3.49 0.81
C ASP A 71 20.77 3.30 -0.67
N ARG A 72 19.46 3.26 -0.98
CA ARG A 72 19.00 3.11 -2.36
C ARG A 72 19.28 4.32 -3.23
N LEU A 73 19.10 5.53 -2.72
CA LEU A 73 19.43 6.75 -3.45
C LEU A 73 20.93 6.85 -3.70
N ALA A 74 21.77 6.49 -2.73
CA ALA A 74 23.23 6.46 -2.90
C ALA A 74 23.66 5.44 -3.97
N GLU A 75 23.07 4.23 -3.96
CA GLU A 75 23.31 3.21 -4.97
C GLU A 75 22.98 3.69 -6.39
N LEU A 76 21.92 4.49 -6.54
CA LEU A 76 21.48 5.03 -7.82
C LEU A 76 22.22 6.33 -8.21
N GLY A 77 23.00 6.92 -7.31
CA GLY A 77 23.62 8.23 -7.52
C GLY A 77 22.61 9.38 -7.58
N ILE A 78 21.46 9.25 -6.90
CA ILE A 78 20.40 10.28 -6.88
C ILE A 78 20.49 11.09 -5.59
N PRO A 79 20.85 12.39 -5.65
CA PRO A 79 20.88 13.22 -4.44
C PRO A 79 19.46 13.47 -3.92
N PRO A 80 19.24 13.45 -2.60
CA PRO A 80 17.95 13.83 -2.04
C PRO A 80 17.60 15.27 -2.40
N SER A 81 16.32 15.51 -2.64
CA SER A 81 15.81 16.87 -2.83
C SER A 81 15.94 17.68 -1.56
N PRO A 82 16.05 19.01 -1.64
CA PRO A 82 15.96 19.88 -0.48
C PRO A 82 14.66 19.66 0.30
N ILE A 83 14.70 19.95 1.60
CA ILE A 83 13.49 19.93 2.43
C ILE A 83 12.48 20.93 1.85
N ALA A 84 11.23 20.48 1.72
CA ALA A 84 10.14 21.31 1.22
C ALA A 84 10.00 22.61 2.05
N ASP A 85 9.73 23.73 1.38
CA ASP A 85 9.39 24.97 2.04
C ASP A 85 8.10 24.86 2.87
N ASP A 86 7.83 25.85 3.69
CA ASP A 86 6.69 25.83 4.60
C ASP A 86 5.34 25.86 3.88
N ALA A 87 5.24 26.50 2.73
CA ALA A 87 3.99 26.53 1.95
C ALA A 87 3.68 25.16 1.33
N SER A 88 4.70 24.54 0.75
CA SER A 88 4.62 23.18 0.21
C SER A 88 4.34 22.16 1.30
N PHE A 89 5.02 22.27 2.46
CA PHE A 89 4.78 21.41 3.61
C PHE A 89 3.35 21.54 4.12
N LEU A 90 2.87 22.76 4.34
CA LEU A 90 1.51 23.02 4.82
C LEU A 90 0.46 22.37 3.91
N ARG A 91 0.56 22.65 2.60
CA ARG A 91 -0.36 22.07 1.62
C ARG A 91 -0.36 20.53 1.65
N ARG A 92 0.81 19.91 1.68
CA ARG A 92 0.94 18.45 1.70
C ARG A 92 0.41 17.86 3.01
N ALA A 93 0.76 18.46 4.16
CA ALA A 93 0.28 18.02 5.46
C ALA A 93 -1.25 17.99 5.54
N PHE A 94 -1.93 19.03 5.06
CA PHE A 94 -3.39 19.08 5.00
C PHE A 94 -3.97 18.00 4.08
N LEU A 95 -3.47 17.90 2.85
CA LEU A 95 -3.99 16.92 1.88
C LEU A 95 -3.75 15.49 2.30
N ASP A 96 -2.57 15.19 2.84
CA ASP A 96 -2.19 13.83 3.21
C ASP A 96 -2.86 13.38 4.51
N THR A 97 -3.16 14.33 5.44
CA THR A 97 -3.72 14.00 6.75
C THR A 97 -5.24 14.04 6.77
N ILE A 98 -5.84 15.09 6.20
CA ILE A 98 -7.30 15.33 6.29
C ILE A 98 -8.00 15.49 4.93
N GLY A 99 -7.27 15.37 3.82
CA GLY A 99 -7.83 15.36 2.47
C GLY A 99 -8.35 16.70 1.95
N THR A 100 -8.11 17.81 2.67
CA THR A 100 -8.55 19.15 2.28
C THR A 100 -7.39 20.13 2.19
N LEU A 101 -7.65 21.33 1.69
CA LEU A 101 -6.69 22.43 1.73
C LEU A 101 -6.86 23.26 3.00
N PRO A 102 -5.79 23.92 3.49
CA PRO A 102 -5.91 24.89 4.59
C PRO A 102 -6.77 26.07 4.16
N THR A 103 -7.51 26.64 5.08
CA THR A 103 -8.15 27.95 4.90
C THR A 103 -7.10 29.06 4.78
N VAL A 104 -7.49 30.18 4.23
CA VAL A 104 -6.60 31.36 4.12
C VAL A 104 -6.07 31.82 5.49
N ALA A 105 -6.92 31.74 6.52
CA ALA A 105 -6.52 32.10 7.89
C ALA A 105 -5.47 31.14 8.45
N GLU A 106 -5.67 29.83 8.32
CA GLU A 106 -4.71 28.79 8.74
C GLU A 106 -3.38 28.93 8.00
N ALA A 107 -3.43 29.17 6.69
CA ALA A 107 -2.22 29.32 5.88
C ALA A 107 -1.42 30.57 6.33
N ARG A 108 -2.08 31.70 6.54
CA ARG A 108 -1.42 32.92 7.03
C ARG A 108 -0.82 32.73 8.43
N ALA A 109 -1.56 32.11 9.33
CA ALA A 109 -1.10 31.84 10.69
C ALA A 109 0.14 30.94 10.71
N PHE A 110 0.12 29.84 9.96
CA PHE A 110 1.25 28.90 9.87
C PHE A 110 2.49 29.55 9.24
N LEU A 111 2.32 30.32 8.16
CA LEU A 111 3.45 30.97 7.48
C LEU A 111 4.07 32.10 8.32
N ALA A 112 3.28 32.77 9.13
CA ALA A 112 3.76 33.82 10.05
C ALA A 112 4.41 33.27 11.35
N ASP A 113 4.15 32.02 11.69
CA ASP A 113 4.73 31.36 12.87
C ASP A 113 6.22 31.09 12.65
N SER A 114 7.08 31.63 13.54
CA SER A 114 8.53 31.41 13.54
C SER A 114 8.98 30.26 14.44
N SER A 115 8.07 29.55 15.07
CA SER A 115 8.38 28.44 15.97
C SER A 115 9.13 27.33 15.25
N PRO A 116 10.25 26.80 15.78
CA PRO A 116 10.97 25.68 15.18
C PRO A 116 10.17 24.37 15.20
N ARG A 117 9.12 24.28 16.04
CA ARG A 117 8.25 23.11 16.16
C ARG A 117 6.90 23.25 15.45
N LYS A 118 6.68 24.32 14.67
CA LYS A 118 5.39 24.59 14.01
C LYS A 118 4.90 23.45 13.13
N ARG A 119 5.80 22.76 12.40
CA ARG A 119 5.46 21.63 11.55
C ARG A 119 4.93 20.43 12.36
N ASN A 120 5.56 20.11 13.48
CA ASN A 120 5.11 19.04 14.37
C ASN A 120 3.76 19.40 15.02
N ALA A 121 3.61 20.64 15.47
CA ALA A 121 2.37 21.12 16.06
C ALA A 121 1.21 21.08 15.05
N LEU A 122 1.47 21.46 13.79
CA LEU A 122 0.50 21.37 12.71
C LEU A 122 0.02 19.93 12.52
N VAL A 123 0.95 18.98 12.35
CA VAL A 123 0.59 17.56 12.14
C VAL A 123 -0.21 17.01 13.33
N ALA A 124 0.23 17.29 14.56
CA ALA A 124 -0.50 16.87 15.76
C ALA A 124 -1.93 17.43 15.78
N GLY A 125 -2.08 18.73 15.48
CA GLY A 125 -3.41 19.35 15.43
C GLY A 125 -4.31 18.80 14.32
N LEU A 126 -3.76 18.46 13.14
CA LEU A 126 -4.53 17.87 12.05
C LEU A 126 -5.03 16.46 12.39
N LEU A 127 -4.25 15.67 13.13
CA LEU A 127 -4.63 14.32 13.54
C LEU A 127 -5.80 14.29 14.54
N GLU A 128 -6.04 15.40 15.25
CA GLU A 128 -7.13 15.53 16.22
C GLU A 128 -8.43 16.09 15.60
N ARG A 129 -8.39 16.47 14.32
CA ARG A 129 -9.56 17.07 13.65
C ARG A 129 -10.58 16.01 13.24
N ASP A 130 -11.85 16.39 13.23
CA ASP A 130 -12.96 15.55 12.73
C ASP A 130 -12.77 15.13 11.28
N GLU A 131 -12.21 16.02 10.44
CA GLU A 131 -11.93 15.74 9.02
C GLU A 131 -10.92 14.60 8.83
N TYR A 132 -10.01 14.36 9.80
CA TYR A 132 -9.15 13.19 9.78
C TYR A 132 -9.96 11.90 9.76
N ALA A 133 -10.93 11.78 10.66
CA ALA A 133 -11.76 10.59 10.75
C ALA A 133 -12.65 10.43 9.52
N ASP A 134 -13.19 11.53 8.98
CA ASP A 134 -14.01 11.52 7.77
C ASP A 134 -13.19 11.08 6.54
N TYR A 135 -11.98 11.64 6.37
CA TYR A 135 -11.10 11.31 5.25
C TYR A 135 -10.64 9.85 5.28
N TRP A 136 -10.19 9.37 6.43
CA TRP A 136 -9.70 8.00 6.54
C TRP A 136 -10.83 6.97 6.53
N ALA A 137 -12.01 7.31 7.02
CA ALA A 137 -13.21 6.47 6.86
C ALA A 137 -13.59 6.33 5.38
N MET A 138 -13.51 7.42 4.59
CA MET A 138 -13.73 7.40 3.15
C MET A 138 -12.70 6.50 2.45
N LYS A 139 -11.40 6.63 2.78
CA LYS A 139 -10.33 5.78 2.23
C LYS A 139 -10.57 4.30 2.51
N TRP A 140 -10.93 3.96 3.75
CA TRP A 140 -11.25 2.59 4.10
C TRP A 140 -12.54 2.08 3.44
N ALA A 141 -13.53 2.95 3.25
CA ALA A 141 -14.74 2.60 2.51
C ALA A 141 -14.41 2.21 1.05
N ASP A 142 -13.55 2.95 0.36
CA ASP A 142 -13.08 2.62 -0.98
C ASP A 142 -12.34 1.28 -1.01
N VAL A 143 -11.39 1.08 -0.10
CA VAL A 143 -10.60 -0.15 0.01
C VAL A 143 -11.48 -1.37 0.29
N LEU A 144 -12.49 -1.22 1.16
CA LEU A 144 -13.46 -2.27 1.50
C LEU A 144 -14.62 -2.36 0.50
N ARG A 145 -14.60 -1.58 -0.58
CA ARG A 145 -15.61 -1.56 -1.65
C ARG A 145 -17.03 -1.28 -1.15
N VAL A 146 -17.15 -0.36 -0.20
CA VAL A 146 -18.43 0.10 0.34
C VAL A 146 -19.08 1.04 -0.67
N ASP A 147 -20.01 0.54 -1.47
CA ASP A 147 -20.73 1.32 -2.47
C ASP A 147 -22.23 1.03 -2.47
N ASN A 148 -23.03 1.99 -2.94
CA ASN A 148 -24.49 1.91 -3.01
C ASN A 148 -24.99 0.94 -4.11
N GLN A 149 -24.14 0.43 -5.00
CA GLN A 149 -24.54 -0.52 -6.03
C GLN A 149 -24.63 -1.95 -5.48
N LYS A 150 -23.83 -2.24 -4.44
CA LYS A 150 -23.74 -3.57 -3.84
C LYS A 150 -24.39 -3.66 -2.47
N LEU A 151 -24.47 -2.54 -1.76
CA LEU A 151 -25.07 -2.41 -0.45
C LEU A 151 -26.33 -1.52 -0.53
N THR A 152 -27.30 -1.76 0.35
CA THR A 152 -28.41 -0.82 0.50
C THR A 152 -27.91 0.51 1.06
N PRO A 153 -28.56 1.65 0.75
CA PRO A 153 -28.15 2.95 1.31
C PRO A 153 -28.04 2.96 2.83
N MET A 154 -28.93 2.28 3.53
CA MET A 154 -28.91 2.18 4.98
C MET A 154 -27.65 1.45 5.49
N VAL A 155 -27.26 0.34 4.85
CA VAL A 155 -26.07 -0.42 5.21
C VAL A 155 -24.81 0.38 4.88
N THR A 156 -24.76 1.07 3.72
CA THR A 156 -23.66 1.94 3.35
C THR A 156 -23.42 3.04 4.38
N VAL A 157 -24.48 3.74 4.79
CA VAL A 157 -24.38 4.81 5.81
C VAL A 157 -23.94 4.23 7.16
N ALA A 158 -24.51 3.10 7.58
CA ALA A 158 -24.13 2.45 8.84
C ALA A 158 -22.65 2.05 8.83
N PHE A 159 -22.17 1.46 7.71
CA PHE A 159 -20.78 1.01 7.60
C PHE A 159 -19.80 2.19 7.55
N THR A 160 -20.11 3.26 6.83
CA THR A 160 -19.30 4.47 6.82
C THR A 160 -19.21 5.10 8.22
N ARG A 161 -20.32 5.14 8.97
CA ARG A 161 -20.33 5.60 10.36
C ARG A 161 -19.49 4.72 11.28
N TRP A 162 -19.54 3.40 11.07
CA TRP A 162 -18.72 2.47 11.83
C TRP A 162 -17.24 2.70 11.54
N LEU A 163 -16.84 2.84 10.26
CA LEU A 163 -15.47 3.16 9.88
C LEU A 163 -14.99 4.48 10.51
N ARG A 164 -15.83 5.53 10.45
CA ARG A 164 -15.52 6.81 11.08
C ARG A 164 -15.24 6.65 12.57
N ARG A 165 -16.08 5.87 13.27
CA ARG A 165 -15.86 5.60 14.70
C ARG A 165 -14.53 4.91 14.96
N GLN A 166 -14.14 3.93 14.14
CA GLN A 166 -12.83 3.28 14.28
C GLN A 166 -11.68 4.29 14.19
N MET A 167 -11.80 5.30 13.34
CA MET A 167 -10.80 6.36 13.18
C MET A 167 -10.82 7.34 14.35
N VAL A 168 -12.00 7.79 14.79
CA VAL A 168 -12.15 8.68 15.97
C VAL A 168 -11.58 8.04 17.24
N GLU A 169 -11.89 6.77 17.46
CA GLU A 169 -11.44 6.02 18.63
C GLU A 169 -9.98 5.54 18.49
N ASN A 170 -9.35 5.81 17.35
CA ASN A 170 -8.01 5.33 17.03
C ASN A 170 -7.81 3.84 17.38
N VAL A 171 -8.76 3.00 16.95
CA VAL A 171 -8.78 1.58 17.27
C VAL A 171 -7.52 0.91 16.73
N PRO A 172 -6.76 0.13 17.53
CA PRO A 172 -5.59 -0.59 17.07
C PRO A 172 -5.88 -1.44 15.84
N TYR A 173 -4.94 -1.45 14.88
CA TYR A 173 -5.12 -2.09 13.58
C TYR A 173 -5.52 -3.57 13.66
N ASP A 174 -4.90 -4.32 14.55
CA ASP A 174 -5.22 -5.73 14.80
C ASP A 174 -6.66 -5.92 15.25
N ARG A 175 -7.17 -5.03 16.13
CA ARG A 175 -8.56 -5.05 16.58
C ARG A 175 -9.53 -4.65 15.48
N PHE A 176 -9.18 -3.62 14.70
CA PHE A 176 -9.98 -3.19 13.55
C PHE A 176 -10.14 -4.35 12.54
N VAL A 177 -9.05 -5.01 12.16
CA VAL A 177 -9.08 -6.17 11.26
C VAL A 177 -9.86 -7.34 11.89
N SER A 178 -9.64 -7.63 13.17
CA SER A 178 -10.34 -8.70 13.88
C SER A 178 -11.86 -8.51 13.87
N GLN A 179 -12.36 -7.27 14.08
CA GLN A 179 -13.80 -6.97 14.01
C GLN A 179 -14.41 -7.28 12.66
N ILE A 180 -13.64 -7.15 11.56
CA ILE A 180 -14.10 -7.48 10.21
C ILE A 180 -14.05 -9.00 9.98
N VAL A 181 -12.92 -9.63 10.28
CA VAL A 181 -12.65 -11.03 9.90
C VAL A 181 -13.43 -12.03 10.77
N THR A 182 -13.69 -11.69 12.04
CA THR A 182 -14.37 -12.58 12.98
C THR A 182 -15.82 -12.20 13.25
N VAL A 183 -16.39 -11.26 12.49
CA VAL A 183 -17.77 -10.79 12.71
C VAL A 183 -18.76 -11.95 12.65
N ARG A 184 -19.74 -11.93 13.58
CA ARG A 184 -20.85 -12.90 13.63
C ARG A 184 -22.15 -12.14 13.75
N GLY A 185 -23.05 -12.36 12.82
CA GLY A 185 -24.34 -11.68 12.78
C GLY A 185 -24.74 -11.30 11.35
N THR A 186 -25.65 -10.37 11.24
CA THR A 186 -26.15 -9.86 9.96
C THR A 186 -25.69 -8.41 9.75
N THR A 187 -25.82 -7.90 8.53
CA THR A 187 -25.51 -6.50 8.22
C THR A 187 -26.35 -5.48 9.00
N THR A 188 -27.49 -5.92 9.57
CA THR A 188 -28.37 -5.09 10.41
C THR A 188 -27.99 -5.11 11.88
N THR A 189 -27.39 -6.20 12.36
CA THR A 189 -26.95 -6.35 13.76
C THR A 189 -25.47 -6.01 13.92
N GLU A 190 -24.66 -6.36 12.93
CA GLU A 190 -23.21 -6.22 12.95
C GLU A 190 -22.72 -5.57 11.64
N THR A 191 -22.48 -4.30 11.70
CA THR A 191 -22.11 -3.50 10.50
C THR A 191 -20.92 -4.05 9.71
N PRO A 192 -19.81 -4.54 10.32
CA PRO A 192 -18.68 -5.11 9.57
C PRO A 192 -19.05 -6.30 8.69
N ALA A 193 -20.19 -6.97 8.94
CA ALA A 193 -20.69 -8.06 8.11
C ALA A 193 -21.02 -7.61 6.66
N ALA A 194 -21.11 -6.31 6.40
CA ALA A 194 -21.32 -5.76 5.07
C ALA A 194 -20.21 -6.15 4.07
N VAL A 195 -18.97 -6.34 4.52
CA VAL A 195 -17.84 -6.81 3.69
C VAL A 195 -18.19 -8.15 3.01
N TYR A 196 -18.86 -9.04 3.71
CA TYR A 196 -19.26 -10.35 3.20
C TYR A 196 -20.46 -10.30 2.23
N THR A 197 -21.13 -9.17 2.14
CA THR A 197 -22.15 -8.93 1.11
C THR A 197 -21.50 -8.55 -0.23
N VAL A 198 -20.40 -7.83 -0.18
CA VAL A 198 -19.64 -7.37 -1.34
C VAL A 198 -18.80 -8.49 -1.95
N LEU A 199 -18.08 -9.23 -1.11
CA LEU A 199 -17.23 -10.36 -1.50
C LEU A 199 -18.05 -11.66 -1.42
N LYS A 200 -18.30 -12.29 -2.58
CA LYS A 200 -19.36 -13.32 -2.69
C LYS A 200 -18.88 -14.75 -2.49
N THR A 201 -17.63 -15.03 -2.67
CA THR A 201 -17.11 -16.40 -2.55
C THR A 201 -16.00 -16.49 -1.51
N PRO A 202 -15.75 -17.67 -0.92
CA PRO A 202 -14.62 -17.88 -0.01
C PRO A 202 -13.28 -17.49 -0.65
N GLU A 203 -13.14 -17.72 -1.96
CA GLU A 203 -11.94 -17.41 -2.73
C GLU A 203 -11.77 -15.89 -2.89
N GLU A 204 -12.85 -15.14 -3.17
CA GLU A 204 -12.82 -13.67 -3.21
C GLU A 204 -12.46 -13.08 -1.84
N LEU A 205 -13.01 -13.65 -0.76
CA LEU A 205 -12.69 -13.25 0.61
C LEU A 205 -11.23 -13.52 0.93
N ALA A 206 -10.72 -14.72 0.64
CA ALA A 206 -9.33 -15.07 0.88
C ALA A 206 -8.36 -14.12 0.15
N ARG A 207 -8.60 -13.84 -1.14
CA ARG A 207 -7.79 -12.92 -1.94
C ARG A 207 -7.82 -11.50 -1.38
N SER A 208 -9.02 -10.97 -1.13
CA SER A 208 -9.20 -9.60 -0.67
C SER A 208 -8.60 -9.40 0.73
N ILE A 209 -8.89 -10.26 1.67
CA ILE A 209 -8.40 -10.19 3.05
C ILE A 209 -6.87 -10.35 3.09
N SER A 210 -6.33 -11.29 2.33
CA SER A 210 -4.89 -11.48 2.23
C SER A 210 -4.19 -10.23 1.68
N GLN A 211 -4.71 -9.67 0.60
CA GLN A 211 -4.12 -8.49 -0.02
C GLN A 211 -4.27 -7.23 0.85
N LEU A 212 -5.46 -7.02 1.42
CA LEU A 212 -5.76 -5.79 2.17
C LEU A 212 -5.09 -5.75 3.54
N PHE A 213 -5.10 -6.87 4.26
CA PHE A 213 -4.69 -6.89 5.66
C PHE A 213 -3.35 -7.56 5.92
N LEU A 214 -2.91 -8.45 5.03
CA LEU A 214 -1.62 -9.14 5.16
C LEU A 214 -0.58 -8.67 4.13
N GLY A 215 -0.97 -7.85 3.15
CA GLY A 215 -0.06 -7.38 2.09
C GLY A 215 0.39 -8.48 1.12
N VAL A 216 -0.27 -9.64 1.13
CA VAL A 216 0.09 -10.81 0.33
C VAL A 216 -0.87 -10.99 -0.82
N ARG A 217 -0.38 -11.04 -2.06
CA ARG A 217 -1.16 -11.39 -3.25
C ARG A 217 -1.22 -12.90 -3.42
N ILE A 218 -2.01 -13.58 -2.59
CA ILE A 218 -2.10 -15.04 -2.58
C ILE A 218 -2.80 -15.64 -3.81
N GLU A 219 -3.34 -14.83 -4.71
CA GLU A 219 -4.16 -15.26 -5.86
C GLU A 219 -3.43 -16.27 -6.77
N CYS A 220 -2.13 -16.10 -7.01
CA CYS A 220 -1.34 -17.04 -7.81
C CYS A 220 -1.39 -18.47 -7.23
N ALA A 221 -1.48 -18.58 -5.90
CA ALA A 221 -1.54 -19.86 -5.22
C ALA A 221 -2.88 -20.60 -5.38
N GLN A 222 -3.89 -20.01 -6.04
CA GLN A 222 -5.14 -20.68 -6.38
C GLN A 222 -4.95 -21.84 -7.37
N CYS A 223 -4.05 -21.66 -8.36
CA CYS A 223 -3.87 -22.63 -9.44
C CYS A 223 -2.55 -23.43 -9.34
N HIS A 224 -1.50 -22.81 -8.76
CA HIS A 224 -0.16 -23.40 -8.62
C HIS A 224 0.54 -22.81 -7.40
N HIS A 225 1.71 -23.32 -7.04
CA HIS A 225 2.53 -22.68 -5.99
C HIS A 225 2.89 -21.25 -6.38
N HIS A 226 2.85 -20.33 -5.39
CA HIS A 226 3.18 -18.92 -5.65
C HIS A 226 4.61 -18.80 -6.23
N PRO A 227 4.79 -18.09 -7.36
CA PRO A 227 6.08 -18.11 -8.09
C PRO A 227 7.24 -17.42 -7.35
N PHE A 228 6.94 -16.54 -6.39
CA PHE A 228 7.95 -15.71 -5.71
C PHE A 228 7.91 -15.81 -4.19
N GLU A 229 6.91 -16.50 -3.62
CA GLU A 229 6.70 -16.60 -2.18
C GLU A 229 6.41 -18.05 -1.75
N LYS A 230 6.46 -18.30 -0.45
CA LYS A 230 6.30 -19.64 0.16
C LYS A 230 4.90 -20.26 0.05
N TRP A 231 3.92 -19.54 -0.47
CA TRP A 231 2.51 -19.96 -0.44
C TRP A 231 2.22 -21.08 -1.45
N ALA A 232 1.73 -22.18 -0.95
CA ALA A 232 1.27 -23.31 -1.75
C ALA A 232 -0.24 -23.23 -2.02
N GLN A 233 -0.72 -23.97 -2.98
CA GLN A 233 -2.15 -24.08 -3.29
C GLN A 233 -2.98 -24.50 -2.07
N ARG A 234 -2.45 -25.41 -1.23
CA ARG A 234 -3.10 -25.81 0.02
C ARG A 234 -3.28 -24.64 0.99
N ASP A 235 -2.35 -23.69 1.03
CA ASP A 235 -2.41 -22.55 1.94
C ASP A 235 -3.49 -21.56 1.50
N TYR A 236 -3.64 -21.38 0.17
CA TYR A 236 -4.73 -20.62 -0.42
C TYR A 236 -6.11 -21.20 -0.04
N PHE A 237 -6.31 -22.52 -0.26
CA PHE A 237 -7.58 -23.16 0.05
C PHE A 237 -7.82 -23.30 1.55
N ALA A 238 -6.78 -23.43 2.37
CA ALA A 238 -6.91 -23.38 3.83
C ALA A 238 -7.44 -22.02 4.29
N LEU A 239 -6.92 -20.93 3.74
CA LEU A 239 -7.42 -19.56 4.03
C LEU A 239 -8.87 -19.40 3.53
N ALA A 240 -9.17 -19.82 2.28
CA ALA A 240 -10.51 -19.75 1.72
C ALA A 240 -11.51 -20.60 2.54
N GLY A 241 -11.06 -21.75 3.04
CA GLY A 241 -11.85 -22.64 3.91
C GLY A 241 -12.37 -21.98 5.18
N MET A 242 -11.67 -20.98 5.72
CA MET A 242 -12.11 -20.21 6.90
C MET A 242 -13.41 -19.42 6.63
N PHE A 243 -13.71 -19.11 5.37
CA PHE A 243 -14.87 -18.32 4.95
C PHE A 243 -16.03 -19.16 4.41
N THR A 244 -15.93 -20.48 4.37
CA THR A 244 -17.00 -21.37 3.89
C THR A 244 -18.26 -21.36 4.75
N GLY A 245 -18.12 -20.95 6.02
CA GLY A 245 -19.25 -20.82 6.95
C GLY A 245 -20.15 -19.59 6.73
N VAL A 246 -19.78 -18.70 5.80
CA VAL A 246 -20.58 -17.50 5.50
C VAL A 246 -21.84 -17.89 4.75
N LYS A 247 -22.99 -17.81 5.41
CA LYS A 247 -24.30 -18.09 4.81
C LYS A 247 -24.96 -16.78 4.36
N ARG A 248 -25.48 -16.78 3.14
CA ARG A 248 -26.30 -15.68 2.62
C ARG A 248 -27.76 -16.04 2.75
N VAL A 249 -28.46 -15.30 3.58
CA VAL A 249 -29.91 -15.38 3.67
C VAL A 249 -30.47 -14.31 2.73
N LYS A 250 -31.28 -14.73 1.74
CA LYS A 250 -32.07 -13.77 0.97
C LYS A 250 -33.13 -13.20 1.91
N SER A 251 -33.11 -11.90 2.16
CA SER A 251 -34.21 -11.17 2.76
C SER A 251 -35.31 -10.96 1.76
#